data_596c827c7c7bf5c0eec3ac3f73c9041e
#
_entry.id   596c827c7c7bf5c0eec3ac3f73c9041e
#
_cell.length_a   1.000
_cell.length_b   1.000
_cell.length_c   1.000
_cell.angle_alpha   90.00
_cell.angle_beta   90.00
_cell.angle_gamma   90.00
#
_symmetry.space_group_name_H-M   'P 1'
#
loop_
_entity.id
_entity.type
_entity.pdbx_description
1 polymer ?
#
loop_
_entity_poly.entity_id
_entity_poly.type
_entity_poly.pdbx_seq_one_letter_code
_entity_poly.pdbx_strand_id
1 'polypeptide(L)'
;AHLYLQKKGFGLPDMQEPTVDFSVAETASLLAWTSYLLKPALDSVSPLLCARINQEVERRVLAPNRERDDFWWMGFGERIPNNWNPWVVCNWVVASALLDTNETRRNNDITRMARVLDNFLNNYPEDGGCDEGPGYWDRAGGALFDCLEFLYIASNGGIDLFQQPLIRRIGNYLHSAWIADDYFVNFADASAKIR
;
A
#
# COMPACT_ATOMS: atom_id res chain seq x y z
N ALA A 1 -1.75 13.72 -4.94
CA ALA A 1 -0.32 13.39 -5.03
C ALA A 1 0.53 14.52 -4.46
N HIS A 2 1.63 14.17 -3.81
CA HIS A 2 2.58 15.16 -3.33
C HIS A 2 3.30 15.83 -4.49
N LEU A 3 3.23 17.16 -4.57
CA LEU A 3 3.76 17.94 -5.69
C LEU A 3 5.27 17.75 -5.90
N TYR A 4 6.03 17.47 -4.85
CA TYR A 4 7.47 17.25 -4.96
C TYR A 4 7.85 15.93 -5.68
N LEU A 5 6.91 15.02 -5.89
CA LEU A 5 7.13 13.82 -6.70
C LEU A 5 7.05 14.09 -8.20
N GLN A 6 6.52 15.24 -8.59
CA GLN A 6 6.42 15.64 -10.00
C GLN A 6 7.74 16.25 -10.49
N LYS A 7 8.24 15.75 -11.61
CA LYS A 7 9.47 16.28 -12.24
C LYS A 7 9.27 17.69 -12.84
N LYS A 8 8.04 17.98 -13.28
CA LYS A 8 7.65 19.26 -13.86
C LYS A 8 6.79 20.03 -12.86
N GLY A 9 7.39 20.93 -12.11
CA GLY A 9 6.75 21.64 -10.99
C GLY A 9 5.69 22.68 -11.41
N PHE A 10 4.52 22.27 -11.84
CA PHE A 10 3.42 23.17 -12.23
C PHE A 10 2.44 23.53 -11.09
N GLY A 11 2.70 23.08 -9.85
CA GLY A 11 1.83 23.36 -8.70
C GLY A 11 0.48 22.64 -8.68
N LEU A 12 0.14 21.91 -9.74
CA LEU A 12 -1.07 21.08 -9.85
C LEU A 12 -0.70 19.66 -10.31
N PRO A 13 -1.51 18.62 -9.97
CA PRO A 13 -1.27 17.27 -10.46
C PRO A 13 -1.20 17.22 -11.98
N ASP A 14 -0.09 16.71 -12.51
CA ASP A 14 0.08 16.54 -13.95
C ASP A 14 -0.65 15.27 -14.42
N MET A 15 -1.51 15.45 -15.42
CA MET A 15 -2.30 14.35 -15.98
C MET A 15 -1.52 13.54 -17.02
N GLN A 16 -0.41 14.09 -17.53
CA GLN A 16 0.49 13.40 -18.47
C GLN A 16 1.61 12.66 -17.74
N GLU A 17 1.95 13.10 -16.52
CA GLU A 17 2.92 12.45 -15.65
C GLU A 17 2.28 12.15 -14.29
N PRO A 18 1.36 11.17 -14.20
CA PRO A 18 0.71 10.83 -12.96
C PRO A 18 1.74 10.31 -11.96
N THR A 19 1.67 10.80 -10.72
CA THR A 19 2.51 10.35 -9.61
C THR A 19 1.65 9.59 -8.61
N VAL A 20 2.20 8.49 -8.09
CA VAL A 20 1.51 7.67 -7.07
C VAL A 20 2.21 7.85 -5.73
N ASP A 21 1.46 8.35 -4.77
CA ASP A 21 1.80 8.40 -3.35
C ASP A 21 0.76 7.63 -2.53
N PHE A 22 0.94 7.59 -1.21
CA PHE A 22 0.01 6.89 -0.33
C PHE A 22 -1.42 7.44 -0.41
N SER A 23 -1.62 8.77 -0.50
CA SER A 23 -2.97 9.37 -0.58
C SER A 23 -3.70 9.02 -1.87
N VAL A 24 -2.97 8.98 -2.98
CA VAL A 24 -3.51 8.55 -4.29
C VAL A 24 -3.85 7.06 -4.27
N ALA A 25 -2.98 6.24 -3.66
CA ALA A 25 -3.21 4.81 -3.54
C ALA A 25 -4.40 4.49 -2.62
N GLU A 26 -4.52 5.14 -1.45
CA GLU A 26 -5.69 5.01 -0.55
C GLU A 26 -6.99 5.40 -1.26
N THR A 27 -6.96 6.50 -2.00
CA THR A 27 -8.13 6.94 -2.78
C THR A 27 -8.52 5.88 -3.82
N ALA A 28 -7.56 5.27 -4.50
CA ALA A 28 -7.82 4.22 -5.47
C ALA A 28 -8.43 2.98 -4.82
N SER A 29 -7.89 2.54 -3.68
CA SER A 29 -8.42 1.42 -2.90
C SER A 29 -9.85 1.69 -2.41
N LEU A 30 -10.10 2.89 -1.86
CA LEU A 30 -11.45 3.31 -1.44
C LEU A 30 -12.45 3.28 -2.59
N LEU A 31 -12.06 3.80 -3.75
CA LEU A 31 -12.91 3.79 -4.95
C LEU A 31 -13.13 2.37 -5.47
N ALA A 32 -12.12 1.50 -5.39
CA ALA A 32 -12.24 0.10 -5.76
C ALA A 32 -13.26 -0.64 -4.87
N TRP A 33 -13.14 -0.51 -3.55
CA TRP A 33 -14.13 -1.04 -2.61
C TRP A 33 -15.52 -0.45 -2.82
N THR A 34 -15.61 0.85 -3.04
CA THR A 34 -16.89 1.53 -3.34
C THR A 34 -17.54 0.94 -4.59
N SER A 35 -16.78 0.78 -5.67
CA SER A 35 -17.26 0.18 -6.91
C SER A 35 -17.68 -1.28 -6.70
N TYR A 36 -16.90 -2.06 -5.95
CA TYR A 36 -17.19 -3.47 -5.69
C TYR A 36 -18.44 -3.68 -4.84
N LEU A 37 -18.52 -2.99 -3.69
CA LEU A 37 -19.59 -3.18 -2.71
C LEU A 37 -20.91 -2.50 -3.12
N LEU A 38 -20.82 -1.33 -3.75
CA LEU A 38 -21.99 -0.49 -4.03
C LEU A 38 -22.39 -0.48 -5.51
N LYS A 39 -21.81 -1.35 -6.33
CA LYS A 39 -22.08 -1.38 -7.77
C LYS A 39 -23.57 -1.30 -8.13
N PRO A 40 -24.49 -2.13 -7.54
CA PRO A 40 -25.91 -2.05 -7.87
C PRO A 40 -26.54 -0.68 -7.55
N ALA A 41 -26.14 -0.06 -6.44
CA ALA A 41 -26.63 1.25 -6.05
C ALA A 41 -26.07 2.36 -6.96
N LEU A 42 -24.79 2.29 -7.31
CA LEU A 42 -24.17 3.22 -8.24
C LEU A 42 -24.77 3.10 -9.64
N ASP A 43 -24.99 1.90 -10.13
CA ASP A 43 -25.59 1.65 -11.46
C ASP A 43 -27.04 2.15 -11.52
N SER A 44 -27.77 2.14 -10.41
CA SER A 44 -29.14 2.71 -10.36
C SER A 44 -29.15 4.23 -10.54
N VAL A 45 -28.05 4.91 -10.17
CA VAL A 45 -27.88 6.34 -10.39
C VAL A 45 -27.34 6.61 -11.80
N SER A 46 -26.25 5.92 -12.16
CA SER A 46 -25.68 5.96 -13.52
C SER A 46 -24.66 4.83 -13.71
N PRO A 47 -24.76 4.03 -14.77
CA PRO A 47 -23.78 2.99 -15.09
C PRO A 47 -22.39 3.57 -15.43
N LEU A 48 -22.30 4.89 -15.70
CA LEU A 48 -21.05 5.57 -15.99
C LEU A 48 -20.18 5.78 -14.75
N LEU A 49 -20.74 5.70 -13.53
CA LEU A 49 -19.98 5.93 -12.30
C LEU A 49 -18.88 4.88 -12.11
N CYS A 50 -19.22 3.59 -12.15
CA CYS A 50 -18.23 2.52 -12.05
C CYS A 50 -17.23 2.54 -13.21
N ALA A 51 -17.69 2.81 -14.43
CA ALA A 51 -16.82 2.93 -15.59
C ALA A 51 -15.81 4.08 -15.42
N ARG A 52 -16.23 5.22 -14.87
CA ARG A 52 -15.36 6.36 -14.59
C ARG A 52 -14.37 6.06 -13.46
N ILE A 53 -14.79 5.39 -12.39
CA ILE A 53 -13.91 4.93 -11.32
C ILE A 53 -12.79 4.05 -11.91
N ASN A 54 -13.14 3.03 -12.67
CA ASN A 54 -12.18 2.13 -13.30
C ASN A 54 -11.18 2.86 -14.18
N GLN A 55 -11.67 3.77 -15.03
CA GLN A 55 -10.83 4.56 -15.93
C GLN A 55 -9.83 5.44 -15.16
N GLU A 56 -10.29 6.13 -14.11
CA GLU A 56 -9.43 7.04 -13.35
C GLU A 56 -8.41 6.28 -12.50
N VAL A 57 -8.80 5.17 -11.87
CA VAL A 57 -7.86 4.34 -11.10
C VAL A 57 -6.83 3.68 -12.02
N GLU A 58 -7.24 3.13 -13.16
CA GLU A 58 -6.32 2.57 -14.15
C GLU A 58 -5.28 3.61 -14.58
N ARG A 59 -5.73 4.77 -15.03
CA ARG A 59 -4.87 5.80 -15.59
C ARG A 59 -3.93 6.45 -14.57
N ARG A 60 -4.39 6.61 -13.32
CA ARG A 60 -3.66 7.38 -12.29
C ARG A 60 -2.83 6.53 -11.35
N VAL A 61 -3.15 5.23 -11.23
CA VAL A 61 -2.53 4.35 -10.23
C VAL A 61 -2.01 3.07 -10.87
N LEU A 62 -2.87 2.29 -11.52
CA LEU A 62 -2.48 0.96 -11.95
C LEU A 62 -1.45 1.01 -13.09
N ALA A 63 -1.73 1.77 -14.14
CA ALA A 63 -0.80 1.91 -15.27
C ALA A 63 0.54 2.54 -14.84
N PRO A 64 0.59 3.68 -14.08
CA PRO A 64 1.85 4.22 -13.61
C PRO A 64 2.67 3.24 -12.76
N ASN A 65 2.02 2.47 -11.89
CA ASN A 65 2.71 1.49 -11.06
C ASN A 65 3.26 0.30 -11.85
N ARG A 66 2.67 -0.02 -13.01
CA ARG A 66 3.17 -1.06 -13.93
C ARG A 66 4.32 -0.59 -14.78
N GLU A 67 4.29 0.67 -15.23
CA GLU A 67 5.14 1.20 -16.29
C GLU A 67 6.37 1.94 -15.76
N ARG A 68 6.34 2.39 -14.48
CA ARG A 68 7.39 3.23 -13.89
C ARG A 68 8.13 2.52 -12.78
N ASP A 69 9.46 2.69 -12.77
CA ASP A 69 10.38 2.20 -11.74
C ASP A 69 10.99 3.34 -10.91
N ASP A 70 10.67 4.59 -11.25
CA ASP A 70 11.30 5.77 -10.67
C ASP A 70 10.58 6.34 -9.44
N PHE A 71 9.50 5.72 -9.00
CA PHE A 71 8.91 6.03 -7.69
C PHE A 71 9.85 5.51 -6.59
N TRP A 72 10.44 6.43 -5.83
CA TRP A 72 11.43 6.10 -4.81
C TRP A 72 10.95 5.07 -3.77
N TRP A 73 9.65 5.09 -3.44
CA TRP A 73 9.05 4.15 -2.49
C TRP A 73 9.02 2.70 -3.00
N MET A 74 9.19 2.46 -4.28
CA MET A 74 9.32 1.11 -4.84
C MET A 74 10.65 0.44 -4.48
N GLY A 75 11.69 1.23 -4.17
CA GLY A 75 13.00 0.70 -3.79
C GLY A 75 13.82 0.09 -4.92
N PHE A 76 13.54 0.44 -6.19
CA PHE A 76 14.36 0.00 -7.34
C PHE A 76 15.58 0.88 -7.57
N GLY A 77 15.66 2.04 -6.92
CA GLY A 77 16.82 2.93 -6.97
C GLY A 77 17.72 2.77 -5.74
N GLU A 78 18.62 3.73 -5.54
CA GLU A 78 19.57 3.73 -4.40
C GLU A 78 18.92 4.05 -3.05
N ARG A 79 17.76 4.70 -3.07
CA ARG A 79 17.07 5.09 -1.84
C ARG A 79 16.34 3.90 -1.23
N ILE A 80 16.65 3.60 0.03
CA ILE A 80 15.92 2.59 0.82
C ILE A 80 14.48 3.09 1.03
N PRO A 81 13.46 2.28 0.68
CA PRO A 81 12.08 2.65 0.90
C PRO A 81 11.72 2.58 2.39
N ASN A 82 10.83 3.47 2.82
CA ASN A 82 10.24 3.46 4.16
C ASN A 82 8.80 2.93 4.15
N ASN A 83 8.00 3.29 5.17
CA ASN A 83 6.59 2.92 5.32
C ASN A 83 5.68 3.24 4.11
N TRP A 84 6.06 4.15 3.23
CA TRP A 84 5.32 4.39 2.00
C TRP A 84 5.23 3.14 1.11
N ASN A 85 6.25 2.29 1.15
CA ASN A 85 6.28 1.08 0.33
C ASN A 85 5.09 0.15 0.64
N PRO A 86 4.96 -0.44 1.84
CA PRO A 86 3.83 -1.32 2.16
C PRO A 86 2.50 -0.59 2.12
N TRP A 87 2.47 0.69 2.50
CA TRP A 87 1.26 1.50 2.47
C TRP A 87 0.69 1.67 1.06
N VAL A 88 1.55 2.02 0.08
CA VAL A 88 1.11 2.13 -1.33
C VAL A 88 0.79 0.75 -1.90
N VAL A 89 1.62 -0.27 -1.62
CA VAL A 89 1.44 -1.62 -2.19
C VAL A 89 0.16 -2.27 -1.70
N CYS A 90 -0.20 -2.15 -0.42
CA CYS A 90 -1.47 -2.65 0.11
C CYS A 90 -2.67 -2.09 -0.67
N ASN A 91 -2.68 -0.79 -0.90
CA ASN A 91 -3.76 -0.15 -1.64
C ASN A 91 -3.74 -0.47 -3.14
N TRP A 92 -2.56 -0.66 -3.72
CA TRP A 92 -2.42 -1.08 -5.11
C TRP A 92 -2.95 -2.50 -5.33
N VAL A 93 -2.63 -3.46 -4.45
CA VAL A 93 -3.12 -4.84 -4.58
C VAL A 93 -4.64 -4.91 -4.54
N VAL A 94 -5.27 -4.16 -3.64
CA VAL A 94 -6.73 -4.07 -3.54
C VAL A 94 -7.33 -3.48 -4.81
N ALA A 95 -6.80 -2.36 -5.30
CA ALA A 95 -7.30 -1.71 -6.50
C ALA A 95 -7.16 -2.62 -7.75
N SER A 96 -6.01 -3.28 -7.92
CA SER A 96 -5.79 -4.21 -9.03
C SER A 96 -6.73 -5.41 -8.96
N ALA A 97 -6.86 -6.03 -7.78
CA ALA A 97 -7.70 -7.22 -7.62
C ALA A 97 -9.19 -6.96 -7.84
N LEU A 98 -9.71 -5.81 -7.41
CA LEU A 98 -11.13 -5.50 -7.48
C LEU A 98 -11.57 -4.87 -8.82
N LEU A 99 -10.67 -4.14 -9.50
CA LEU A 99 -11.03 -3.38 -10.70
C LEU A 99 -10.48 -3.96 -11.99
N ASP A 100 -9.32 -4.64 -11.97
CA ASP A 100 -8.76 -5.20 -13.18
C ASP A 100 -9.40 -6.55 -13.53
N THR A 101 -10.09 -6.62 -14.66
CA THR A 101 -10.75 -7.84 -15.12
C THR A 101 -9.81 -8.79 -15.86
N ASN A 102 -8.59 -8.36 -16.22
CA ASN A 102 -7.62 -9.18 -16.92
C ASN A 102 -6.77 -9.98 -15.92
N GLU A 103 -7.00 -11.28 -15.85
CA GLU A 103 -6.33 -12.19 -14.91
C GLU A 103 -4.80 -12.20 -15.09
N THR A 104 -4.31 -12.27 -16.31
CA THR A 104 -2.87 -12.26 -16.58
C THR A 104 -2.23 -10.98 -16.08
N ARG A 105 -2.90 -9.84 -16.29
CA ARG A 105 -2.40 -8.53 -15.83
C ARG A 105 -2.41 -8.44 -14.31
N ARG A 106 -3.48 -8.92 -13.63
CA ARG A 106 -3.52 -9.01 -12.17
C ARG A 106 -2.37 -9.87 -11.60
N ASN A 107 -2.10 -11.02 -12.20
CA ASN A 107 -1.02 -11.91 -11.76
C ASN A 107 0.36 -11.26 -11.94
N ASN A 108 0.56 -10.53 -13.03
CA ASN A 108 1.78 -9.75 -13.23
C ASN A 108 1.91 -8.62 -12.21
N ASP A 109 0.81 -7.94 -11.89
CA ASP A 109 0.77 -6.91 -10.84
C ASP A 109 1.18 -7.50 -9.49
N ILE A 110 0.58 -8.62 -9.07
CA ILE A 110 0.93 -9.30 -7.80
C ILE A 110 2.41 -9.66 -7.77
N THR A 111 2.95 -10.20 -8.87
CA THR A 111 4.38 -10.53 -8.96
C THR A 111 5.26 -9.29 -8.82
N ARG A 112 4.86 -8.17 -9.43
CA ARG A 112 5.57 -6.91 -9.31
C ARG A 112 5.48 -6.31 -7.90
N MET A 113 4.29 -6.34 -7.30
CA MET A 113 4.04 -5.91 -5.92
C MET A 113 4.90 -6.68 -4.93
N ALA A 114 5.04 -8.01 -5.09
CA ALA A 114 5.91 -8.83 -4.25
C ALA A 114 7.37 -8.35 -4.32
N ARG A 115 7.89 -8.05 -5.52
CA ARG A 115 9.25 -7.49 -5.68
C ARG A 115 9.40 -6.12 -5.00
N VAL A 116 8.38 -5.29 -5.07
CA VAL A 116 8.38 -3.97 -4.42
C VAL A 116 8.38 -4.14 -2.90
N LEU A 117 7.58 -5.06 -2.35
CA LEU A 117 7.58 -5.40 -0.92
C LEU A 117 8.91 -6.01 -0.47
N ASP A 118 9.54 -6.86 -1.27
CA ASP A 118 10.86 -7.42 -0.97
C ASP A 118 11.91 -6.32 -0.79
N ASN A 119 11.86 -5.24 -1.59
CA ASN A 119 12.76 -4.12 -1.43
C ASN A 119 12.61 -3.42 -0.06
N PHE A 120 11.43 -3.40 0.52
CA PHE A 120 11.18 -2.92 1.87
C PHE A 120 11.61 -3.93 2.92
N LEU A 121 11.18 -5.18 2.80
CA LEU A 121 11.43 -6.24 3.79
C LEU A 121 12.91 -6.61 3.90
N ASN A 122 13.66 -6.59 2.81
CA ASN A 122 15.10 -6.88 2.80
C ASN A 122 15.92 -5.83 3.56
N ASN A 123 15.36 -4.65 3.78
CA ASN A 123 15.98 -3.56 4.54
C ASN A 123 15.31 -3.35 5.92
N TYR A 124 14.28 -4.13 6.24
CA TYR A 124 13.58 -4.02 7.52
C TYR A 124 14.46 -4.56 8.65
N PRO A 125 14.45 -3.92 9.84
CA PRO A 125 15.22 -4.42 10.98
C PRO A 125 14.89 -5.89 11.30
N GLU A 126 15.94 -6.70 11.52
CA GLU A 126 15.76 -8.14 11.75
C GLU A 126 14.95 -8.46 13.00
N ASP A 127 14.94 -7.56 14.00
CA ASP A 127 14.15 -7.68 15.22
C ASP A 127 12.66 -7.38 15.02
N GLY A 128 12.27 -6.87 13.84
CA GLY A 128 10.91 -6.49 13.50
C GLY A 128 10.51 -5.10 13.99
N GLY A 129 11.46 -4.30 14.49
CA GLY A 129 11.23 -2.95 14.98
C GLY A 129 10.85 -1.98 13.87
N CYS A 130 9.91 -1.07 14.14
CA CYS A 130 9.60 0.02 13.22
C CYS A 130 10.57 1.18 13.48
N ASP A 131 11.33 1.59 12.47
CA ASP A 131 12.35 2.64 12.55
C ASP A 131 11.76 4.03 12.89
N GLU A 132 10.51 4.28 12.50
CA GLU A 132 9.77 5.51 12.84
C GLU A 132 9.06 5.42 14.21
N GLY A 133 9.22 4.31 14.92
CA GLY A 133 8.64 4.06 16.23
C GLY A 133 7.25 3.44 16.22
N PRO A 134 6.72 3.03 17.41
CA PRO A 134 5.46 2.30 17.50
C PRO A 134 4.24 3.07 17.00
N GLY A 135 4.27 4.41 17.03
CA GLY A 135 3.18 5.24 16.51
C GLY A 135 3.00 5.21 14.99
N TYR A 136 4.04 4.80 14.26
CA TYR A 136 4.00 4.66 12.80
C TYR A 136 3.93 3.19 12.34
N TRP A 137 3.88 2.24 13.25
CA TRP A 137 3.81 0.83 12.92
C TRP A 137 2.58 0.49 12.06
N ASP A 138 1.44 1.16 12.27
CA ASP A 138 0.23 0.98 11.47
C ASP A 138 0.45 1.27 9.98
N ARG A 139 1.34 2.23 9.66
CA ARG A 139 1.68 2.61 8.29
C ARG A 139 2.79 1.76 7.66
N ALA A 140 3.54 1.03 8.48
CA ALA A 140 4.62 0.12 8.06
C ALA A 140 4.18 -1.34 8.18
N GLY A 141 4.29 -1.91 9.39
CA GLY A 141 3.90 -3.28 9.69
C GLY A 141 2.41 -3.53 9.49
N GLY A 142 1.53 -2.63 9.98
CA GLY A 142 0.07 -2.74 9.81
C GLY A 142 -0.33 -2.81 8.35
N ALA A 143 0.13 -1.86 7.52
CA ALA A 143 -0.14 -1.89 6.08
C ALA A 143 0.41 -3.14 5.37
N LEU A 144 1.56 -3.65 5.83
CA LEU A 144 2.08 -4.93 5.36
C LEU A 144 1.12 -6.09 5.72
N PHE A 145 0.63 -6.14 6.96
CA PHE A 145 -0.31 -7.18 7.39
C PHE A 145 -1.62 -7.11 6.63
N ASP A 146 -2.18 -5.92 6.39
CA ASP A 146 -3.38 -5.74 5.56
C ASP A 146 -3.15 -6.30 4.15
N CYS A 147 -1.98 -6.05 3.55
CA CYS A 147 -1.62 -6.59 2.25
C CYS A 147 -1.53 -8.12 2.26
N LEU A 148 -0.86 -8.70 3.27
CA LEU A 148 -0.70 -10.15 3.40
C LEU A 148 -2.03 -10.85 3.66
N GLU A 149 -2.90 -10.29 4.49
CA GLU A 149 -4.24 -10.82 4.75
C GLU A 149 -5.10 -10.78 3.49
N PHE A 150 -5.08 -9.67 2.75
CA PHE A 150 -5.79 -9.57 1.49
C PHE A 150 -5.31 -10.64 0.49
N LEU A 151 -4.01 -10.82 0.33
CA LEU A 151 -3.43 -11.85 -0.55
C LEU A 151 -3.78 -13.26 -0.10
N TYR A 152 -3.77 -13.53 1.20
CA TYR A 152 -4.19 -14.81 1.78
C TYR A 152 -5.65 -15.12 1.44
N ILE A 153 -6.56 -14.18 1.67
CA ILE A 153 -7.99 -14.34 1.39
C ILE A 153 -8.22 -14.48 -0.13
N ALA A 154 -7.64 -13.60 -0.93
CA ALA A 154 -7.83 -13.58 -2.38
C ALA A 154 -7.27 -14.83 -3.07
N SER A 155 -6.23 -15.45 -2.51
CA SER A 155 -5.65 -16.70 -3.01
C SER A 155 -6.25 -17.97 -2.39
N ASN A 156 -7.28 -17.83 -1.55
CA ASN A 156 -7.87 -18.93 -0.77
C ASN A 156 -6.81 -19.70 0.05
N GLY A 157 -5.91 -18.96 0.70
CA GLY A 157 -4.83 -19.51 1.52
C GLY A 157 -3.59 -19.96 0.72
N GLY A 158 -3.56 -19.80 -0.60
CA GLY A 158 -2.42 -20.20 -1.42
C GLY A 158 -1.17 -19.34 -1.20
N ILE A 159 -1.34 -18.08 -0.78
CA ILE A 159 -0.27 -17.16 -0.40
C ILE A 159 -0.36 -16.96 1.13
N ASP A 160 0.44 -17.71 1.88
CA ASP A 160 0.54 -17.60 3.34
C ASP A 160 1.99 -17.30 3.72
N LEU A 161 2.23 -16.06 4.17
CA LEU A 161 3.54 -15.59 4.62
C LEU A 161 3.59 -15.30 6.13
N PHE A 162 2.50 -15.52 6.88
CA PHE A 162 2.42 -15.20 8.31
C PHE A 162 3.41 -15.99 9.17
N GLN A 163 3.86 -17.16 8.70
CA GLN A 163 4.81 -18.00 9.41
C GLN A 163 6.28 -17.61 9.19
N GLN A 164 6.55 -16.66 8.29
CA GLN A 164 7.91 -16.17 8.04
C GLN A 164 8.47 -15.49 9.29
N PRO A 165 9.72 -15.78 9.69
CA PRO A 165 10.28 -15.30 10.96
C PRO A 165 10.27 -13.78 11.10
N LEU A 166 10.58 -13.03 10.04
CA LEU A 166 10.55 -11.57 10.06
C LEU A 166 9.12 -11.05 10.23
N ILE A 167 8.16 -11.59 9.48
CA ILE A 167 6.74 -11.19 9.57
C ILE A 167 6.21 -11.39 11.01
N ARG A 168 6.55 -12.51 11.65
CA ARG A 168 6.17 -12.76 13.05
C ARG A 168 6.79 -11.74 14.00
N ARG A 169 8.05 -11.36 13.80
CA ARG A 169 8.71 -10.34 14.63
C ARG A 169 8.09 -8.96 14.43
N ILE A 170 7.79 -8.58 13.19
CA ILE A 170 7.06 -7.33 12.89
C ILE A 170 5.71 -7.31 13.61
N GLY A 171 4.96 -8.42 13.57
CA GLY A 171 3.68 -8.53 14.28
C GLY A 171 3.78 -8.43 15.80
N ASN A 172 4.87 -8.92 16.38
CA ASN A 172 5.11 -8.85 17.82
C ASN A 172 5.70 -7.52 18.31
N TYR A 173 6.10 -6.64 17.41
CA TYR A 173 6.82 -5.42 17.77
C TYR A 173 6.05 -4.53 18.73
N LEU A 174 4.75 -4.26 18.49
CA LEU A 174 3.94 -3.41 19.36
C LEU A 174 3.85 -3.98 20.79
N HIS A 175 3.73 -5.32 20.91
CA HIS A 175 3.75 -5.96 22.22
C HIS A 175 5.11 -5.75 22.94
N SER A 176 6.20 -5.84 22.21
CA SER A 176 7.54 -5.63 22.75
C SER A 176 7.83 -4.18 23.12
N ALA A 177 7.20 -3.22 22.43
CA ALA A 177 7.34 -1.79 22.67
C ALA A 177 6.36 -1.25 23.73
N TRP A 178 5.38 -2.05 24.16
CA TRP A 178 4.39 -1.64 25.16
C TRP A 178 4.98 -1.63 26.57
N ILE A 179 4.66 -0.59 27.34
CA ILE A 179 5.13 -0.42 28.73
C ILE A 179 3.98 -0.69 29.70
N ALA A 180 2.91 0.10 29.61
CA ALA A 180 1.72 -0.03 30.45
C ALA A 180 0.61 0.90 29.92
N ASP A 181 -0.65 0.53 30.10
CA ASP A 181 -1.82 1.29 29.67
C ASP A 181 -1.74 1.67 28.17
N ASP A 182 -1.73 2.98 27.87
CA ASP A 182 -1.56 3.55 26.54
C ASP A 182 -0.12 4.03 26.26
N TYR A 183 0.86 3.66 27.14
CA TYR A 183 2.24 4.07 27.02
C TYR A 183 3.11 3.04 26.32
N PHE A 184 3.90 3.51 25.38
CA PHE A 184 4.88 2.76 24.60
C PHE A 184 6.26 3.40 24.70
N VAL A 185 7.31 2.61 24.45
CA VAL A 185 8.64 3.15 24.21
C VAL A 185 8.55 4.11 23.03
N ASN A 186 8.90 5.40 23.27
CA ASN A 186 8.80 6.40 22.21
C ASN A 186 10.18 6.82 21.71
N PHE A 187 10.32 6.86 20.40
CA PHE A 187 11.48 7.38 19.68
C PHE A 187 11.04 7.79 18.27
N ALA A 188 11.94 8.47 17.53
CA ALA A 188 11.66 9.01 16.21
C ALA A 188 10.34 9.81 16.20
N ASP A 189 9.40 9.51 15.33
CA ASP A 189 8.13 10.23 15.17
C ASP A 189 7.00 9.68 16.07
N ALA A 190 7.29 8.69 16.92
CA ALA A 190 6.28 8.11 17.80
C ALA A 190 6.01 8.96 19.04
N SER A 191 4.73 9.13 19.38
CA SER A 191 4.30 9.64 20.66
C SER A 191 4.45 8.58 21.76
N ALA A 192 4.69 9.02 23.03
CA ALA A 192 4.74 8.10 24.17
C ALA A 192 3.38 7.43 24.45
N LYS A 193 2.29 8.06 24.04
CA LYS A 193 0.92 7.51 24.12
C LYS A 193 0.38 7.28 22.72
N ILE A 194 -0.04 6.04 22.47
CA ILE A 194 -0.68 5.63 21.24
C ILE A 194 -2.15 5.35 21.56
N ARG A 195 -3.05 5.97 20.81
CA ARG A 195 -4.51 5.84 20.96
C ARG A 195 -5.11 5.12 19.79
#